data_2f06edf51933d2fb3d161dd9aa363e8f
#
_entry.id   2f06edf51933d2fb3d161dd9aa363e8f
#
_cell.length_a   1.000
_cell.length_b   1.000
_cell.length_c   1.000
_cell.angle_alpha   90.00
_cell.angle_beta   90.00
_cell.angle_gamma   90.00
#
_symmetry.space_group_name_H-M   'P 1'
#
loop_
_entity.id
_entity.type
_entity.pdbx_description
1 polymer ?
#
loop_
_entity_poly.entity_id
_entity_poly.type
_entity_poly.pdbx_seq_one_letter_code
_entity_poly.pdbx_strand_id
1 'polypeptide(L)'
;MEKVFFERKSFREFSEKKVSSELQDILLKVGYAAPRSGGIPCITITPITSDKDKKMCYKASFYQKAVLSAPLIYVISGDLDMLGKKYKEPYLTSFIIQNAAVATMNMINACQLLNIETCYIGGIRSEMLQKYFEMNETTKIITLLAVGYKRSEEG
;
A
#
# COMPACT_ATOMS: atom_id res chain seq x y z
N MET A 1 7.57 11.43 18.86
CA MET A 1 6.54 10.38 19.12
C MET A 1 5.15 10.89 18.79
N GLU A 2 4.70 12.00 19.33
CA GLU A 2 3.36 12.59 19.11
C GLU A 2 3.01 12.74 17.62
N LYS A 3 3.89 13.31 16.81
CA LYS A 3 3.67 13.53 15.39
C LYS A 3 3.31 12.24 14.62
N VAL A 4 3.94 11.11 14.93
CA VAL A 4 3.71 9.85 14.20
C VAL A 4 2.35 9.24 14.51
N PHE A 5 1.92 9.30 15.77
CA PHE A 5 0.75 8.58 16.21
C PHE A 5 -0.52 9.45 16.31
N PHE A 6 -0.38 10.71 16.67
CA PHE A 6 -1.53 11.58 16.96
C PHE A 6 -1.82 12.64 15.88
N GLU A 7 -0.79 13.05 15.11
CA GLU A 7 -0.95 14.06 14.07
C GLU A 7 -1.12 13.47 12.67
N ARG A 8 -0.97 12.15 12.51
CA ARG A 8 -1.15 11.48 11.23
C ARG A 8 -2.54 11.75 10.64
N LYS A 9 -2.57 12.19 9.40
CA LYS A 9 -3.81 12.40 8.62
C LYS A 9 -3.74 11.63 7.30
N SER A 10 -4.90 11.26 6.76
CA SER A 10 -5.00 10.75 5.39
C SER A 10 -4.91 11.91 4.42
N PHE A 11 -3.82 11.96 3.68
CA PHE A 11 -3.56 13.04 2.73
C PHE A 11 -4.12 12.68 1.34
N ARG A 12 -4.81 13.59 0.68
CA ARG A 12 -5.55 13.30 -0.55
C ARG A 12 -5.13 14.10 -1.77
N GLU A 13 -4.23 15.07 -1.62
CA GLU A 13 -3.72 15.90 -2.70
C GLU A 13 -2.21 16.06 -2.56
N PHE A 14 -1.47 15.33 -3.40
CA PHE A 14 -0.02 15.30 -3.35
C PHE A 14 0.57 16.27 -4.38
N SER A 15 1.80 16.72 -4.12
CA SER A 15 2.62 17.43 -5.10
C SER A 15 3.18 16.47 -6.14
N GLU A 16 3.68 17.02 -7.26
CA GLU A 16 4.32 16.22 -8.32
C GLU A 16 5.74 15.75 -7.96
N LYS A 17 6.26 16.18 -6.79
CA LYS A 17 7.59 15.80 -6.32
C LYS A 17 7.67 14.28 -6.15
N LYS A 18 8.59 13.67 -6.89
CA LYS A 18 8.81 12.22 -6.84
C LYS A 18 9.44 11.78 -5.52
N VAL A 19 9.04 10.63 -5.04
CA VAL A 19 9.71 9.91 -3.95
C VAL A 19 10.96 9.25 -4.53
N SER A 20 12.12 9.50 -3.95
CA SER A 20 13.39 8.94 -4.45
C SER A 20 13.40 7.41 -4.36
N SER A 21 14.16 6.76 -5.24
CA SER A 21 14.32 5.29 -5.23
C SER A 21 14.84 4.77 -3.89
N GLU A 22 15.76 5.50 -3.28
CA GLU A 22 16.31 5.18 -1.96
C GLU A 22 15.21 5.16 -0.88
N LEU A 23 14.34 6.16 -0.86
CA LEU A 23 13.21 6.20 0.07
C LEU A 23 12.19 5.11 -0.22
N GLN A 24 11.94 4.80 -1.50
CA GLN A 24 11.08 3.69 -1.89
C GLN A 24 11.61 2.36 -1.35
N ASP A 25 12.92 2.11 -1.45
CA ASP A 25 13.57 0.90 -0.93
C ASP A 25 13.50 0.82 0.60
N ILE A 26 13.68 1.95 1.30
CA ILE A 26 13.50 2.00 2.75
C ILE A 26 12.07 1.63 3.13
N LEU A 27 11.07 2.18 2.47
CA LEU A 27 9.66 1.89 2.74
C LEU A 27 9.31 0.43 2.47
N LEU A 28 9.85 -0.19 1.41
CA LEU A 28 9.69 -1.61 1.14
C LEU A 28 10.28 -2.47 2.27
N LYS A 29 11.51 -2.18 2.70
CA LYS A 29 12.14 -2.89 3.83
C LYS A 29 11.32 -2.79 5.10
N VAL A 30 10.79 -1.61 5.41
CA VAL A 30 9.93 -1.37 6.57
C VAL A 30 8.63 -2.16 6.47
N GLY A 31 7.99 -2.19 5.30
CA GLY A 31 6.78 -2.98 5.08
C GLY A 31 7.02 -4.47 5.30
N TYR A 32 8.10 -5.00 4.74
CA TYR A 32 8.47 -6.41 4.90
C TYR A 32 8.99 -6.79 6.30
N ALA A 33 9.40 -5.83 7.11
CA ALA A 33 9.79 -6.05 8.51
C ALA A 33 8.60 -6.22 9.47
N ALA A 34 7.36 -5.96 9.00
CA ALA A 34 6.17 -6.12 9.81
C ALA A 34 5.96 -7.59 10.26
N PRO A 35 5.35 -7.83 11.43
CA PRO A 35 5.02 -9.17 11.87
C PRO A 35 4.07 -9.87 10.90
N ARG A 36 4.22 -11.19 10.77
CA ARG A 36 3.46 -12.03 9.83
C ARG A 36 2.93 -13.27 10.53
N SER A 37 1.73 -13.69 10.16
CA SER A 37 1.09 -14.89 10.69
C SER A 37 1.98 -16.12 10.45
N GLY A 38 2.43 -16.73 11.54
CA GLY A 38 3.33 -17.89 11.52
C GLY A 38 4.70 -17.63 10.87
N GLY A 39 5.13 -16.38 10.72
CA GLY A 39 6.38 -16.01 10.04
C GLY A 39 6.35 -16.17 8.51
N ILE A 40 5.19 -16.48 7.92
CA ILE A 40 5.07 -16.81 6.49
C ILE A 40 5.15 -15.54 5.64
N PRO A 41 6.06 -15.45 4.64
CA PRO A 41 6.26 -14.26 3.81
C PRO A 41 5.22 -14.17 2.67
N CYS A 42 3.93 -14.15 3.03
CA CYS A 42 2.82 -14.18 2.08
C CYS A 42 2.40 -12.80 1.53
N ILE A 43 3.02 -11.71 1.95
CA ILE A 43 2.70 -10.36 1.48
C ILE A 43 3.71 -9.91 0.43
N THR A 44 3.20 -9.33 -0.66
CA THR A 44 3.99 -8.64 -1.69
C THR A 44 3.60 -7.17 -1.73
N ILE A 45 4.59 -6.31 -1.79
CA ILE A 45 4.44 -4.85 -1.86
C ILE A 45 5.08 -4.37 -3.16
N THR A 46 4.25 -3.90 -4.09
CA THR A 46 4.68 -3.51 -5.43
C THR A 46 4.59 -2.00 -5.62
N PRO A 47 5.69 -1.29 -5.88
CA PRO A 47 5.67 0.13 -6.18
C PRO A 47 5.15 0.38 -7.60
N ILE A 48 4.25 1.34 -7.74
CA ILE A 48 3.67 1.79 -9.01
C ILE A 48 4.00 3.27 -9.20
N THR A 49 4.76 3.58 -10.24
CA THR A 49 5.17 4.95 -10.58
C THR A 49 4.76 5.37 -11.99
N SER A 50 4.44 4.41 -12.87
CA SER A 50 4.03 4.72 -14.24
C SER A 50 2.64 5.36 -14.26
N ASP A 51 2.45 6.39 -15.09
CA ASP A 51 1.16 7.06 -15.22
C ASP A 51 0.05 6.13 -15.72
N LYS A 52 0.40 5.17 -16.58
CA LYS A 52 -0.54 4.15 -17.08
C LYS A 52 -1.08 3.30 -15.94
N ASP A 53 -0.21 2.78 -15.10
CA ASP A 53 -0.59 1.89 -14.00
C ASP A 53 -1.28 2.66 -12.86
N LYS A 54 -0.83 3.88 -12.58
CA LYS A 54 -1.52 4.78 -11.63
C LYS A 54 -2.94 5.10 -12.07
N LYS A 55 -3.19 5.33 -13.36
CA LYS A 55 -4.54 5.53 -13.90
C LYS A 55 -5.43 4.29 -13.69
N MET A 56 -4.87 3.09 -13.80
CA MET A 56 -5.61 1.86 -13.51
C MET A 56 -5.91 1.74 -12.01
N CYS A 57 -4.95 2.01 -11.15
CA CYS A 57 -5.17 2.07 -9.69
C CYS A 57 -6.26 3.11 -9.33
N TYR A 58 -6.26 4.26 -9.99
CA TYR A 58 -7.28 5.29 -9.80
C TYR A 58 -8.69 4.81 -10.17
N LYS A 59 -8.85 4.16 -11.32
CA LYS A 59 -10.13 3.55 -11.72
C LYS A 59 -10.59 2.48 -10.72
N ALA A 60 -9.67 1.60 -10.33
CA ALA A 60 -9.96 0.52 -9.40
C ALA A 60 -10.28 1.00 -7.99
N SER A 61 -9.78 2.16 -7.58
CA SER A 61 -10.06 2.77 -6.27
C SER A 61 -11.31 3.65 -6.25
N PHE A 62 -12.24 3.45 -7.16
CA PHE A 62 -13.46 4.27 -7.28
C PHE A 62 -13.16 5.76 -7.49
N TYR A 63 -12.12 6.04 -8.28
CA TYR A 63 -11.70 7.40 -8.65
C TYR A 63 -11.29 8.27 -7.46
N GLN A 64 -10.60 7.69 -6.47
CA GLN A 64 -10.14 8.46 -5.31
C GLN A 64 -8.99 9.39 -5.67
N LYS A 65 -9.16 10.70 -5.42
CA LYS A 65 -8.19 11.75 -5.76
C LYS A 65 -6.78 11.49 -5.24
N ALA A 66 -6.65 10.89 -4.06
CA ALA A 66 -5.37 10.54 -3.48
C ALA A 66 -4.53 9.63 -4.41
N VAL A 67 -5.18 8.68 -5.09
CA VAL A 67 -4.51 7.77 -6.03
C VAL A 67 -4.10 8.49 -7.30
N LEU A 68 -4.93 9.43 -7.79
CA LEU A 68 -4.64 10.19 -8.99
C LEU A 68 -3.45 11.13 -8.82
N SER A 69 -3.38 11.84 -7.68
CA SER A 69 -2.36 12.87 -7.43
C SER A 69 -1.03 12.31 -6.90
N ALA A 70 -1.03 11.12 -6.30
CA ALA A 70 0.18 10.57 -5.69
C ALA A 70 1.26 10.24 -6.73
N PRO A 71 2.52 10.66 -6.50
CA PRO A 71 3.64 10.31 -7.36
C PRO A 71 4.00 8.82 -7.27
N LEU A 72 3.64 8.15 -6.18
CA LEU A 72 3.92 6.75 -5.90
C LEU A 72 2.70 6.08 -5.28
N ILE A 73 2.37 4.90 -5.76
CA ILE A 73 1.37 4.00 -5.17
C ILE A 73 2.06 2.69 -4.82
N TYR A 74 1.86 2.17 -3.62
CA TYR A 74 2.16 0.78 -3.33
C TYR A 74 0.89 -0.05 -3.46
N VAL A 75 0.97 -1.14 -4.21
CA VAL A 75 -0.04 -2.20 -4.25
C VAL A 75 0.37 -3.27 -3.24
N ILE A 76 -0.45 -3.49 -2.22
CA ILE A 76 -0.20 -4.51 -1.21
C ILE A 76 -1.11 -5.70 -1.48
N SER A 77 -0.50 -6.84 -1.74
CA SER A 77 -1.18 -8.10 -2.05
C SER A 77 -0.71 -9.24 -1.16
N GLY A 78 -1.52 -10.28 -1.07
CA GLY A 78 -1.21 -11.47 -0.33
C GLY A 78 -1.40 -12.74 -1.16
N ASP A 79 -0.55 -13.73 -0.92
CA ASP A 79 -0.58 -15.05 -1.53
C ASP A 79 -1.34 -16.02 -0.62
N LEU A 80 -2.56 -16.39 -1.06
CA LEU A 80 -3.43 -17.31 -0.34
C LEU A 80 -2.89 -18.74 -0.33
N ASP A 81 -2.21 -19.19 -1.39
CA ASP A 81 -1.63 -20.54 -1.42
C ASP A 81 -0.49 -20.68 -0.42
N MET A 82 0.39 -19.67 -0.39
CA MET A 82 1.51 -19.69 0.53
C MET A 82 1.04 -19.76 2.00
N LEU A 83 0.07 -18.93 2.37
CA LEU A 83 -0.50 -18.91 3.71
C LEU A 83 -1.39 -20.13 3.96
N GLY A 84 -2.11 -20.61 2.94
CA GLY A 84 -3.02 -21.75 2.96
C GLY A 84 -2.36 -23.11 3.21
N LYS A 85 -1.03 -23.20 3.09
CA LYS A 85 -0.26 -24.39 3.50
C LYS A 85 -0.38 -24.64 5.01
N LYS A 86 -0.55 -23.59 5.80
CA LYS A 86 -0.63 -23.67 7.26
C LYS A 86 -2.01 -23.37 7.83
N TYR A 87 -2.72 -22.42 7.25
CA TYR A 87 -4.01 -21.94 7.76
C TYR A 87 -5.15 -22.21 6.78
N LYS A 88 -6.32 -22.55 7.29
CA LYS A 88 -7.55 -22.75 6.53
C LYS A 88 -8.58 -21.68 6.89
N GLU A 89 -9.64 -21.57 6.08
CA GLU A 89 -10.76 -20.69 6.41
C GLU A 89 -11.40 -21.08 7.76
N PRO A 90 -11.89 -20.08 8.54
CA PRO A 90 -11.98 -18.64 8.23
C PRO A 90 -10.67 -17.86 8.49
N TYR A 91 -9.63 -18.48 9.02
CA TYR A 91 -8.39 -17.79 9.42
C TYR A 91 -7.55 -17.35 8.24
N LEU A 92 -7.55 -18.09 7.14
CA LEU A 92 -6.76 -17.79 5.95
C LEU A 92 -7.02 -16.38 5.43
N THR A 93 -8.28 -16.06 5.12
CA THR A 93 -8.67 -14.73 4.65
C THR A 93 -8.43 -13.65 5.71
N SER A 94 -8.73 -13.93 6.97
CA SER A 94 -8.51 -12.98 8.07
C SER A 94 -7.03 -12.63 8.24
N PHE A 95 -6.16 -13.62 8.22
CA PHE A 95 -4.72 -13.42 8.43
C PHE A 95 -4.05 -12.69 7.27
N ILE A 96 -4.47 -12.95 6.01
CA ILE A 96 -3.91 -12.22 4.87
C ILE A 96 -4.23 -10.74 4.94
N ILE A 97 -5.46 -10.39 5.36
CA ILE A 97 -5.88 -9.00 5.55
C ILE A 97 -5.09 -8.35 6.68
N GLN A 98 -4.95 -9.04 7.83
CA GLN A 98 -4.19 -8.53 8.97
C GLN A 98 -2.72 -8.30 8.61
N ASN A 99 -2.07 -9.25 7.95
CA ASN A 99 -0.68 -9.13 7.53
C ASN A 99 -0.47 -7.92 6.60
N ALA A 100 -1.36 -7.72 5.64
CA ALA A 100 -1.33 -6.56 4.74
C ALA A 100 -1.53 -5.24 5.50
N ALA A 101 -2.49 -5.20 6.43
CA ALA A 101 -2.79 -4.00 7.22
C ALA A 101 -1.61 -3.61 8.12
N VAL A 102 -0.98 -4.57 8.79
CA VAL A 102 0.18 -4.33 9.66
C VAL A 102 1.38 -3.87 8.85
N ALA A 103 1.67 -4.50 7.70
CA ALA A 103 2.73 -4.07 6.81
C ALA A 103 2.51 -2.63 6.32
N THR A 104 1.29 -2.30 5.90
CA THR A 104 0.92 -0.97 5.45
C THR A 104 1.05 0.08 6.56
N MET A 105 0.62 -0.26 7.79
CA MET A 105 0.73 0.66 8.93
C MET A 105 2.19 0.92 9.30
N ASN A 106 3.06 -0.09 9.22
CA ASN A 106 4.51 0.10 9.40
C ASN A 106 5.06 1.12 8.39
N MET A 107 4.68 1.00 7.12
CA MET A 107 5.08 1.95 6.06
C MET A 107 4.55 3.37 6.34
N ILE A 108 3.30 3.50 6.78
CA ILE A 108 2.70 4.79 7.14
C ILE A 108 3.48 5.46 8.26
N ASN A 109 3.83 4.73 9.31
CA ASN A 109 4.62 5.26 10.42
C ASN A 109 6.01 5.72 9.97
N ALA A 110 6.67 4.95 9.11
CA ALA A 110 7.95 5.34 8.52
C ALA A 110 7.83 6.61 7.66
N CYS A 111 6.78 6.71 6.85
CA CYS A 111 6.50 7.92 6.06
C CYS A 111 6.37 9.16 6.96
N GLN A 112 5.65 9.04 8.09
CA GLN A 112 5.52 10.14 9.04
C GLN A 112 6.87 10.59 9.63
N LEU A 113 7.76 9.65 9.95
CA LEU A 113 9.12 9.94 10.42
C LEU A 113 9.97 10.65 9.34
N LEU A 114 9.73 10.30 8.08
CA LEU A 114 10.45 10.84 6.92
C LEU A 114 9.81 12.11 6.33
N ASN A 115 8.76 12.67 6.96
CA ASN A 115 7.97 13.78 6.45
C ASN A 115 7.38 13.52 5.06
N ILE A 116 6.94 12.30 4.83
CA ILE A 116 6.22 11.85 3.63
C ILE A 116 4.76 11.65 4.00
N GLU A 117 3.86 12.17 3.18
CA GLU A 117 2.42 12.06 3.38
C GLU A 117 1.86 10.78 2.78
N THR A 118 0.77 10.27 3.34
CA THR A 118 0.16 9.01 2.91
C THR A 118 -1.36 9.07 2.90
N CYS A 119 -1.96 8.19 2.06
CA CYS A 119 -3.36 7.85 2.17
C CYS A 119 -3.54 6.33 2.02
N TYR A 120 -4.15 5.70 3.01
CA TYR A 120 -4.54 4.29 2.97
C TYR A 120 -5.82 4.15 2.15
N ILE A 121 -5.82 3.28 1.14
CA ILE A 121 -6.94 3.06 0.22
C ILE A 121 -7.45 1.63 0.39
N GLY A 122 -8.49 1.44 1.19
CA GLY A 122 -9.10 0.13 1.42
C GLY A 122 -10.22 -0.21 0.43
N GLY A 123 -10.92 0.80 -0.10
CA GLY A 123 -11.99 0.61 -1.09
C GLY A 123 -11.43 0.45 -2.50
N ILE A 124 -11.28 -0.78 -2.98
CA ILE A 124 -10.73 -1.11 -4.29
C ILE A 124 -11.49 -2.24 -4.99
N ARG A 125 -11.49 -2.20 -6.32
CA ARG A 125 -11.92 -3.32 -7.18
C ARG A 125 -10.70 -4.25 -7.39
N SER A 126 -10.43 -5.10 -6.41
CA SER A 126 -9.25 -5.96 -6.36
C SER A 126 -9.10 -6.82 -7.61
N GLU A 127 -10.17 -7.48 -8.05
CA GLU A 127 -10.19 -8.35 -9.23
C GLU A 127 -9.81 -7.60 -10.52
N MET A 128 -10.22 -6.33 -10.64
CA MET A 128 -9.87 -5.49 -11.78
C MET A 128 -8.36 -5.27 -11.89
N LEU A 129 -7.71 -5.00 -10.75
CA LEU A 129 -6.25 -4.83 -10.69
C LEU A 129 -5.51 -6.16 -10.88
N GLN A 130 -6.00 -7.24 -10.27
CA GLN A 130 -5.41 -8.57 -10.42
C GLN A 130 -5.36 -8.99 -11.89
N LYS A 131 -6.48 -8.78 -12.63
CA LYS A 131 -6.54 -9.04 -14.07
C LYS A 131 -5.61 -8.13 -14.87
N TYR A 132 -5.56 -6.84 -14.54
CA TYR A 132 -4.72 -5.87 -15.24
C TYR A 132 -3.23 -6.16 -15.09
N PHE A 133 -2.80 -6.53 -13.89
CA PHE A 133 -1.41 -6.88 -13.58
C PHE A 133 -1.08 -8.34 -13.86
N GLU A 134 -2.01 -9.10 -14.46
CA GLU A 134 -1.83 -10.54 -14.77
C GLU A 134 -1.37 -11.35 -13.57
N MET A 135 -1.92 -11.04 -12.39
CA MET A 135 -1.57 -11.72 -11.15
C MET A 135 -2.15 -13.14 -11.10
N ASN A 136 -1.45 -14.02 -10.39
CA ASN A 136 -1.92 -15.36 -10.12
C ASN A 136 -3.29 -15.34 -9.40
N GLU A 137 -4.15 -16.30 -9.68
CA GLU A 137 -5.50 -16.43 -9.08
C GLU A 137 -5.47 -16.54 -7.55
N THR A 138 -4.38 -17.06 -6.99
CA THR A 138 -4.17 -17.16 -5.54
C THR A 138 -3.66 -15.87 -4.89
N THR A 139 -3.29 -14.89 -5.71
CA THR A 139 -2.87 -13.56 -5.22
C THR A 139 -4.09 -12.69 -5.02
N LYS A 140 -4.23 -12.07 -3.86
CA LYS A 140 -5.30 -11.12 -3.56
C LYS A 140 -4.74 -9.74 -3.24
N ILE A 141 -5.13 -8.72 -4.00
CA ILE A 141 -4.82 -7.32 -3.66
C ILE A 141 -5.72 -6.90 -2.50
N ILE A 142 -5.11 -6.42 -1.43
CA ILE A 142 -5.80 -6.06 -0.18
C ILE A 142 -6.01 -4.56 -0.08
N THR A 143 -4.98 -3.77 -0.40
CA THR A 143 -5.03 -2.32 -0.25
C THR A 143 -4.02 -1.63 -1.17
N LEU A 144 -4.24 -0.34 -1.40
CA LEU A 144 -3.25 0.56 -1.98
C LEU A 144 -2.79 1.56 -0.91
N LEU A 145 -1.53 1.93 -0.98
CA LEU A 145 -0.98 3.04 -0.20
C LEU A 145 -0.50 4.13 -1.15
N ALA A 146 -1.19 5.26 -1.16
CA ALA A 146 -0.75 6.46 -1.88
C ALA A 146 0.31 7.19 -1.04
N VAL A 147 1.42 7.56 -1.68
CA VAL A 147 2.61 8.12 -1.01
C VAL A 147 3.14 9.30 -1.81
N GLY A 148 3.50 10.38 -1.11
CA GLY A 148 4.04 11.58 -1.73
C GLY A 148 4.28 12.71 -0.74
N TYR A 149 4.49 13.90 -1.25
CA TYR A 149 4.72 15.10 -0.45
C TYR A 149 3.51 16.01 -0.48
N LYS A 150 3.33 16.76 0.58
CA LYS A 150 2.32 17.81 0.65
C LYS A 150 2.52 18.79 -0.51
N ARG A 151 1.43 19.16 -1.17
CA ARG A 151 1.44 20.28 -2.10
C ARG A 151 1.68 21.55 -1.28
N SER A 152 2.74 22.31 -1.59
CA SER A 152 2.94 23.63 -1.01
C SER A 152 1.74 24.49 -1.39
N GLU A 153 1.13 25.12 -0.40
CA GLU A 153 0.30 26.29 -0.68
C GLU A 153 1.27 27.36 -1.16
N GLU A 154 1.43 27.50 -2.47
CA GLU A 154 2.01 28.70 -3.02
C GLU A 154 1.06 29.84 -2.64
N GLY A 155 1.56 30.73 -1.78
CA GLY A 155 0.88 31.92 -1.37
C GLY A 155 0.61 32.90 -2.52
#